data_a63cee092af27bceed9df91041a4dfa3
#
_entry.id   a63cee092af27bceed9df91041a4dfa3
#
_cell.length_a   1.000
_cell.length_b   1.000
_cell.length_c   1.000
_cell.angle_alpha   90.00
_cell.angle_beta   90.00
_cell.angle_gamma   90.00
#
_symmetry.space_group_name_H-M   'P 1'
#
loop_
_entity.id
_entity.type
_entity.pdbx_description
1 polymer ?
#
loop_
_entity_poly.entity_id
_entity_poly.type
_entity_poly.pdbx_seq_one_letter_code
_entity_poly.pdbx_strand_id
1 'polypeptide(L)'
;MMKKNYIHIYLLGILLLSVACTGKFREFNTDQSGITDEDLIIDDNGYGIRLGIIQQGIYFNYDYGKGKNWPFQLIQNLNADMFSGYMHDGKPLNGGSHNSDYNMQDGWNSAMWTHMYSYIFPQIYQSENATRDTHPALFGITKILKVEAMHRVTDYYGPIIYKNFADAGKHYRPDTQKEVYYEFFNELDSAVVALTSYVEANPESNGFSRFDILLDGRYSSWIKFANSLRMRLAMRISAVEPDKACVEFQEGLNNEYGVFEAETERVAVSTKSGYTNPLGELNLVWNETYMSASMESILTGYDDPRIAVYFAPCTDEQFKNTYRGIRQGTCFSHSHYAGLSKLTVTQTTDAPLMTSSE
;
A
#
# COMPACT_ATOMS: atom_id res chain seq x y z
N MET A 1 -52.53 14.86 59.39
CA MET A 1 -52.31 13.64 58.57
C MET A 1 -52.29 13.87 57.03
N MET A 2 -52.71 15.02 56.56
CA MET A 2 -52.76 15.33 55.08
C MET A 2 -51.42 15.75 54.45
N LYS A 3 -50.45 16.26 55.14
CA LYS A 3 -49.17 16.74 54.54
C LYS A 3 -48.22 15.63 54.02
N LYS A 4 -48.34 14.40 54.53
CA LYS A 4 -47.45 13.29 54.13
C LYS A 4 -47.78 12.72 52.74
N ASN A 5 -49.03 12.78 52.30
CA ASN A 5 -49.44 12.20 51.01
C ASN A 5 -49.01 13.07 49.80
N TYR A 6 -48.87 14.37 49.98
CA TYR A 6 -48.45 15.25 48.89
C TYR A 6 -46.94 15.07 48.55
N ILE A 7 -46.11 14.71 49.53
CA ILE A 7 -44.70 14.43 49.29
C ILE A 7 -44.51 13.22 48.40
N HIS A 8 -45.32 12.16 48.60
CA HIS A 8 -45.25 10.96 47.78
C HIS A 8 -45.77 11.22 46.34
N ILE A 9 -46.74 12.07 46.17
CA ILE A 9 -47.25 12.48 44.85
C ILE A 9 -46.22 13.35 44.10
N TYR A 10 -45.53 14.26 44.81
CA TYR A 10 -44.44 15.06 44.22
C TYR A 10 -43.26 14.19 43.85
N LEU A 11 -42.85 13.24 44.72
CA LEU A 11 -41.76 12.28 44.44
C LEU A 11 -42.11 11.36 43.24
N LEU A 12 -43.35 10.88 43.14
CA LEU A 12 -43.80 10.07 42.03
C LEU A 12 -43.84 10.89 40.73
N GLY A 13 -44.22 12.16 40.77
CA GLY A 13 -44.22 13.09 39.65
C GLY A 13 -42.81 13.37 39.12
N ILE A 14 -41.83 13.56 40.03
CA ILE A 14 -40.41 13.77 39.65
C ILE A 14 -39.82 12.48 39.07
N LEU A 15 -40.19 11.31 39.60
CA LEU A 15 -39.76 10.01 39.08
C LEU A 15 -40.30 9.73 37.65
N LEU A 16 -41.54 10.13 37.37
CA LEU A 16 -42.14 10.01 36.03
C LEU A 16 -41.54 10.99 35.01
N LEU A 17 -41.12 12.17 35.46
CA LEU A 17 -40.46 13.14 34.59
C LEU A 17 -39.01 12.73 34.22
N SER A 18 -38.33 11.97 35.08
CA SER A 18 -36.96 11.47 34.77
C SER A 18 -36.95 10.31 33.78
N VAL A 19 -38.02 9.59 33.59
CA VAL A 19 -38.15 8.49 32.61
C VAL A 19 -38.53 8.98 31.22
N ALA A 20 -39.18 10.15 31.12
CA ALA A 20 -39.67 10.67 29.86
C ALA A 20 -38.58 11.27 28.93
N CYS A 21 -37.40 11.63 29.46
CA CYS A 21 -36.35 12.26 28.65
C CYS A 21 -35.35 11.30 28.00
N THR A 22 -35.38 10.00 28.35
CA THR A 22 -34.37 9.05 27.81
C THR A 22 -34.80 8.37 26.52
N GLY A 23 -36.08 8.41 26.17
CA GLY A 23 -36.63 7.75 24.96
C GLY A 23 -36.09 8.30 23.63
N LYS A 24 -35.65 9.55 23.61
CA LYS A 24 -35.09 10.19 22.41
C LYS A 24 -33.57 10.46 22.51
N PHE A 25 -32.92 10.01 23.58
CA PHE A 25 -31.49 10.24 23.79
C PHE A 25 -30.63 9.68 22.65
N ARG A 26 -30.99 8.54 22.10
CA ARG A 26 -30.33 7.94 20.95
C ARG A 26 -30.53 8.79 19.69
N GLU A 27 -31.75 9.25 19.42
CA GLU A 27 -32.11 10.06 18.26
C GLU A 27 -31.38 11.42 18.26
N PHE A 28 -31.27 12.08 19.43
CA PHE A 28 -30.58 13.37 19.56
C PHE A 28 -29.05 13.26 19.62
N ASN A 29 -28.50 12.13 20.02
CA ASN A 29 -27.04 11.91 20.06
C ASN A 29 -26.50 11.11 18.88
N THR A 30 -27.36 10.68 17.95
CA THR A 30 -26.90 10.15 16.68
C THR A 30 -26.69 11.33 15.74
N ASP A 31 -25.47 11.48 15.24
CA ASP A 31 -25.16 12.48 14.23
C ASP A 31 -25.94 12.14 12.95
N GLN A 32 -27.05 12.86 12.75
CA GLN A 32 -27.91 12.65 11.58
C GLN A 32 -27.32 13.23 10.29
N SER A 33 -26.20 13.95 10.38
CA SER A 33 -25.44 14.43 9.24
C SER A 33 -24.31 13.47 8.85
N GLY A 34 -24.00 12.51 9.71
CA GLY A 34 -23.01 11.46 9.44
C GLY A 34 -23.59 10.29 8.65
N ILE A 35 -22.77 9.62 7.89
CA ILE A 35 -23.10 8.35 7.21
C ILE A 35 -23.28 7.28 8.31
N THR A 36 -24.48 6.67 8.37
CA THR A 36 -24.75 5.58 9.34
C THR A 36 -24.14 4.26 8.87
N ASP A 37 -23.98 3.30 9.79
CA ASP A 37 -23.56 1.93 9.42
C ASP A 37 -24.56 1.29 8.42
N GLU A 38 -25.82 1.64 8.47
CA GLU A 38 -26.86 1.18 7.54
C GLU A 38 -26.70 1.81 6.14
N ASP A 39 -26.30 3.09 6.06
CA ASP A 39 -25.97 3.75 4.79
C ASP A 39 -24.69 3.17 4.17
N LEU A 40 -23.77 2.69 4.98
CA LEU A 40 -22.55 2.02 4.53
C LEU A 40 -22.81 0.61 3.97
N ILE A 41 -23.89 -0.04 4.42
CA ILE A 41 -24.30 -1.37 3.92
C ILE A 41 -25.01 -1.23 2.56
N ILE A 42 -25.68 -0.10 2.30
CA ILE A 42 -26.33 0.14 1.01
C ILE A 42 -25.28 0.21 -0.09
N ASP A 43 -25.41 -0.64 -1.10
CA ASP A 43 -24.53 -0.72 -2.27
C ASP A 43 -23.05 -1.07 -1.95
N ASP A 44 -22.77 -1.86 -0.92
CA ASP A 44 -21.41 -2.26 -0.50
C ASP A 44 -20.44 -1.10 -0.20
N ASN A 45 -20.97 0.10 0.08
CA ASN A 45 -20.17 1.29 0.31
C ASN A 45 -19.15 1.09 1.43
N GLY A 46 -19.53 0.45 2.55
CA GLY A 46 -18.64 0.20 3.68
C GLY A 46 -17.44 -0.66 3.33
N TYR A 47 -17.64 -1.68 2.51
CA TYR A 47 -16.58 -2.57 2.05
C TYR A 47 -15.72 -1.92 0.97
N GLY A 48 -16.36 -1.29 -0.02
CA GLY A 48 -15.68 -0.67 -1.15
C GLY A 48 -14.80 0.51 -0.76
N ILE A 49 -15.28 1.41 0.10
CA ILE A 49 -14.48 2.55 0.60
C ILE A 49 -13.22 2.04 1.31
N ARG A 50 -13.35 1.00 2.14
CA ARG A 50 -12.21 0.43 2.86
C ARG A 50 -11.20 -0.21 1.92
N LEU A 51 -11.64 -0.93 0.89
CA LEU A 51 -10.76 -1.46 -0.15
C LEU A 51 -10.03 -0.34 -0.90
N GLY A 52 -10.71 0.77 -1.20
CA GLY A 52 -10.08 1.96 -1.78
C GLY A 52 -8.97 2.54 -0.90
N ILE A 53 -9.18 2.62 0.42
CA ILE A 53 -8.16 3.06 1.38
C ILE A 53 -6.95 2.12 1.38
N ILE A 54 -7.17 0.80 1.38
CA ILE A 54 -6.09 -0.19 1.35
C ILE A 54 -5.30 -0.07 0.06
N GLN A 55 -5.95 0.00 -1.10
CA GLN A 55 -5.33 0.14 -2.40
C GLN A 55 -4.44 1.40 -2.47
N GLN A 56 -4.94 2.56 -2.01
CA GLN A 56 -4.14 3.79 -1.93
C GLN A 56 -2.95 3.67 -0.99
N GLY A 57 -3.15 3.02 0.16
CA GLY A 57 -2.11 2.85 1.18
C GLY A 57 -0.94 1.99 0.74
N ILE A 58 -1.19 0.97 -0.10
CA ILE A 58 -0.15 0.12 -0.68
C ILE A 58 0.79 0.90 -1.60
N TYR A 59 0.28 1.92 -2.27
CA TYR A 59 1.10 2.84 -3.07
C TYR A 59 1.90 3.84 -2.24
N PHE A 60 1.71 3.86 -0.93
CA PHE A 60 2.26 4.87 -0.02
C PHE A 60 1.88 6.32 -0.37
N ASN A 61 0.91 6.49 -1.24
CA ASN A 61 0.36 7.78 -1.64
C ASN A 61 -0.81 8.20 -0.74
N TYR A 62 -1.09 7.39 0.28
CA TYR A 62 -2.17 7.65 1.21
C TYR A 62 -1.66 8.39 2.44
N ASP A 63 -2.05 9.65 2.56
CA ASP A 63 -2.02 10.42 3.80
C ASP A 63 -3.39 11.08 3.94
N TYR A 64 -4.41 10.24 4.10
CA TYR A 64 -5.81 10.65 4.24
C TYR A 64 -6.36 11.47 3.05
N GLY A 65 -5.81 11.29 1.86
CA GLY A 65 -6.32 11.93 0.65
C GLY A 65 -5.37 11.96 -0.53
N LYS A 66 -5.91 12.37 -1.68
CA LYS A 66 -5.16 12.55 -2.92
C LYS A 66 -4.06 13.60 -2.79
N GLY A 67 -2.93 13.40 -3.45
CA GLY A 67 -1.83 14.37 -3.52
C GLY A 67 -0.93 14.41 -2.28
N LYS A 68 -1.04 13.46 -1.38
CA LYS A 68 -0.15 13.33 -0.22
C LYS A 68 1.00 12.38 -0.54
N ASN A 69 2.18 12.92 -0.73
CA ASN A 69 3.34 12.20 -1.25
C ASN A 69 4.43 11.90 -0.20
N TRP A 70 4.33 12.47 1.00
CA TRP A 70 5.34 12.28 2.04
C TRP A 70 5.47 10.82 2.55
N PRO A 71 4.42 9.97 2.60
CA PRO A 71 4.62 8.57 2.96
C PRO A 71 5.51 7.85 1.94
N PHE A 72 5.31 8.12 0.63
CA PHE A 72 6.17 7.59 -0.42
C PHE A 72 7.61 8.12 -0.29
N GLN A 73 7.79 9.42 -0.01
CA GLN A 73 9.10 10.01 0.22
C GLN A 73 9.86 9.26 1.31
N LEU A 74 9.27 9.08 2.49
CA LEU A 74 9.96 8.47 3.62
C LEU A 74 10.17 6.96 3.45
N ILE A 75 9.20 6.25 2.87
CA ILE A 75 9.21 4.80 2.79
C ILE A 75 9.98 4.32 1.57
N GLN A 76 9.76 4.92 0.41
CA GLN A 76 10.35 4.50 -0.85
C GLN A 76 11.59 5.34 -1.20
N ASN A 77 11.41 6.65 -1.41
CA ASN A 77 12.47 7.51 -1.98
C ASN A 77 13.68 7.66 -1.05
N LEU A 78 13.47 8.10 0.19
CA LEU A 78 14.57 8.33 1.15
C LEU A 78 15.07 7.04 1.84
N ASN A 79 14.52 5.91 1.47
CA ASN A 79 14.85 4.62 2.05
C ASN A 79 15.22 3.58 0.99
N ALA A 80 14.24 2.88 0.44
CA ALA A 80 14.48 1.77 -0.48
C ALA A 80 15.31 2.18 -1.70
N ASP A 81 15.02 3.33 -2.30
CA ASP A 81 15.74 3.84 -3.47
C ASP A 81 17.17 4.24 -3.16
N MET A 82 17.42 4.74 -1.93
CA MET A 82 18.77 5.09 -1.48
C MET A 82 19.60 3.84 -1.16
N PHE A 83 19.03 2.90 -0.41
CA PHE A 83 19.75 1.67 -0.02
C PHE A 83 19.97 0.72 -1.20
N SER A 84 19.09 0.68 -2.17
CA SER A 84 19.28 -0.08 -3.41
C SER A 84 20.37 0.50 -4.32
N GLY A 85 20.77 1.74 -4.09
CA GLY A 85 21.70 2.44 -4.95
C GLY A 85 21.11 2.86 -6.30
N TYR A 86 19.77 2.97 -6.39
CA TYR A 86 19.12 3.45 -7.62
C TYR A 86 19.14 4.97 -7.72
N MET A 87 18.86 5.63 -6.62
CA MET A 87 18.71 7.08 -6.56
C MET A 87 19.51 7.72 -5.45
N HIS A 88 19.63 9.04 -5.52
CA HIS A 88 20.17 9.93 -4.51
C HIS A 88 19.26 11.13 -4.35
N ASP A 89 19.07 11.65 -3.16
CA ASP A 89 18.19 12.79 -2.89
C ASP A 89 18.78 14.15 -3.32
N GLY A 90 20.07 14.25 -3.46
CA GLY A 90 20.77 15.45 -3.95
C GLY A 90 20.66 16.68 -3.07
N LYS A 91 20.08 16.56 -1.87
CA LYS A 91 19.86 17.66 -0.93
C LYS A 91 20.35 17.31 0.47
N PRO A 92 20.89 18.29 1.22
CA PRO A 92 21.18 18.12 2.63
C PRO A 92 19.89 18.17 3.46
N LEU A 93 19.05 17.14 3.34
CA LEU A 93 17.82 17.03 4.12
C LEU A 93 18.16 16.91 5.62
N ASN A 94 17.21 17.25 6.48
CA ASN A 94 17.31 17.05 7.92
C ASN A 94 18.66 17.50 8.54
N GLY A 95 19.13 18.68 8.14
CA GLY A 95 20.40 19.23 8.65
C GLY A 95 21.65 18.54 8.12
N GLY A 96 21.57 17.81 7.02
CA GLY A 96 22.67 17.07 6.41
C GLY A 96 22.81 15.63 6.88
N SER A 97 21.83 15.14 7.65
CA SER A 97 21.81 13.76 8.14
C SER A 97 20.74 12.99 7.37
N HIS A 98 21.12 12.09 6.48
CA HIS A 98 20.20 11.29 5.69
C HIS A 98 20.79 9.95 5.22
N ASN A 99 19.92 9.05 4.76
CA ASN A 99 20.28 7.67 4.47
C ASN A 99 21.31 7.54 3.32
N SER A 100 21.28 8.41 2.34
CA SER A 100 22.26 8.40 1.23
C SER A 100 23.68 8.71 1.67
N ASP A 101 23.88 9.35 2.83
CA ASP A 101 25.18 9.64 3.42
C ASP A 101 25.58 8.62 4.50
N TYR A 102 24.87 7.52 4.63
CA TYR A 102 25.01 6.52 5.69
C TYR A 102 24.81 7.07 7.11
N ASN A 103 24.23 8.24 7.23
CA ASN A 103 23.83 8.84 8.50
C ASN A 103 22.33 8.59 8.73
N MET A 104 22.03 7.38 9.19
CA MET A 104 20.69 6.81 9.25
C MET A 104 19.70 7.68 10.04
N GLN A 105 18.51 7.82 9.47
CA GLN A 105 17.39 8.53 10.10
C GLN A 105 16.36 7.53 10.64
N ASP A 106 16.32 7.33 11.95
CA ASP A 106 15.41 6.38 12.60
C ASP A 106 13.94 6.66 12.28
N GLY A 107 13.54 7.94 12.22
CA GLY A 107 12.18 8.33 11.88
C GLY A 107 11.79 7.95 10.44
N TRP A 108 12.73 7.99 9.51
CA TRP A 108 12.48 7.54 8.14
C TRP A 108 12.47 6.01 8.05
N ASN A 109 13.41 5.37 8.73
CA ASN A 109 13.55 3.92 8.71
C ASN A 109 12.37 3.21 9.40
N SER A 110 11.69 3.87 10.34
CA SER A 110 10.47 3.37 10.98
C SER A 110 9.16 3.74 10.25
N ALA A 111 9.22 4.58 9.22
CA ALA A 111 8.03 5.11 8.55
C ALA A 111 7.15 4.02 7.93
N MET A 112 7.74 3.00 7.29
CA MET A 112 6.98 1.88 6.73
C MET A 112 6.24 1.10 7.82
N TRP A 113 6.89 0.81 8.94
CA TRP A 113 6.24 0.12 10.06
C TRP A 113 5.04 0.91 10.56
N THR A 114 5.25 2.20 10.84
CA THR A 114 4.18 3.08 11.33
C THR A 114 3.03 3.16 10.33
N HIS A 115 3.32 3.36 9.06
CA HIS A 115 2.30 3.46 8.02
C HIS A 115 1.49 2.17 7.90
N MET A 116 2.15 1.03 7.81
CA MET A 116 1.49 -0.25 7.63
C MET A 116 0.68 -0.68 8.86
N TYR A 117 1.26 -0.62 10.06
CA TYR A 117 0.60 -1.10 11.28
C TYR A 117 -0.42 -0.12 11.87
N SER A 118 -0.27 1.19 11.64
CA SER A 118 -1.21 2.17 12.17
C SER A 118 -2.37 2.50 11.23
N TYR A 119 -2.16 2.38 9.90
CA TYR A 119 -3.16 2.84 8.94
C TYR A 119 -3.68 1.74 8.02
N ILE A 120 -2.84 0.85 7.50
CA ILE A 120 -3.22 -0.10 6.46
C ILE A 120 -3.68 -1.44 7.03
N PHE A 121 -2.88 -2.06 7.87
CA PHE A 121 -3.21 -3.38 8.43
C PHE A 121 -4.50 -3.41 9.25
N PRO A 122 -4.85 -2.37 10.05
CA PRO A 122 -6.16 -2.30 10.68
C PRO A 122 -7.34 -2.29 9.69
N GLN A 123 -7.19 -1.63 8.53
CA GLN A 123 -8.22 -1.62 7.49
C GLN A 123 -8.36 -3.00 6.84
N ILE A 124 -7.24 -3.67 6.58
CA ILE A 124 -7.21 -5.05 6.07
C ILE A 124 -7.93 -5.98 7.05
N TYR A 125 -7.57 -5.94 8.33
CA TYR A 125 -8.17 -6.76 9.37
C TYR A 125 -9.70 -6.56 9.47
N GLN A 126 -10.15 -5.31 9.46
CA GLN A 126 -11.57 -4.99 9.48
C GLN A 126 -12.28 -5.43 8.19
N SER A 127 -11.63 -5.31 7.02
CA SER A 127 -12.18 -5.79 5.75
C SER A 127 -12.32 -7.32 5.75
N GLU A 128 -11.29 -8.05 6.17
CA GLU A 128 -11.35 -9.52 6.30
C GLU A 128 -12.50 -9.97 7.21
N ASN A 129 -12.66 -9.35 8.37
CA ASN A 129 -13.73 -9.72 9.31
C ASN A 129 -15.13 -9.39 8.79
N ALA A 130 -15.28 -8.28 8.07
CA ALA A 130 -16.57 -7.87 7.54
C ALA A 130 -17.00 -8.67 6.31
N THR A 131 -16.06 -9.18 5.50
CA THR A 131 -16.37 -9.81 4.21
C THR A 131 -16.25 -11.33 4.22
N ARG A 132 -15.60 -11.94 5.21
CA ARG A 132 -15.30 -13.38 5.29
C ARG A 132 -16.50 -14.26 4.99
N ASP A 133 -17.63 -14.02 5.66
CA ASP A 133 -18.81 -14.88 5.60
C ASP A 133 -19.90 -14.35 4.64
N THR A 134 -19.79 -13.09 4.21
CA THR A 134 -20.83 -12.39 3.47
C THR A 134 -20.46 -12.10 2.02
N HIS A 135 -19.19 -11.81 1.75
CA HIS A 135 -18.70 -11.36 0.44
C HIS A 135 -17.37 -12.06 0.09
N PRO A 136 -17.38 -13.38 -0.24
CA PRO A 136 -16.17 -14.16 -0.43
C PRO A 136 -15.19 -13.59 -1.47
N ALA A 137 -15.72 -12.97 -2.54
CA ALA A 137 -14.87 -12.35 -3.55
C ALA A 137 -14.12 -11.12 -3.02
N LEU A 138 -14.78 -10.24 -2.25
CA LEU A 138 -14.13 -9.10 -1.61
C LEU A 138 -13.15 -9.54 -0.52
N PHE A 139 -13.45 -10.62 0.19
CA PHE A 139 -12.53 -11.26 1.12
C PHE A 139 -11.26 -11.75 0.40
N GLY A 140 -11.41 -12.40 -0.76
CA GLY A 140 -10.29 -12.84 -1.59
C GLY A 140 -9.42 -11.66 -2.04
N ILE A 141 -10.03 -10.58 -2.53
CA ILE A 141 -9.31 -9.35 -2.89
C ILE A 141 -8.57 -8.76 -1.69
N THR A 142 -9.21 -8.73 -0.52
CA THR A 142 -8.57 -8.24 0.71
C THR A 142 -7.33 -9.05 1.06
N LYS A 143 -7.35 -10.37 0.88
CA LYS A 143 -6.18 -11.22 1.10
C LYS A 143 -5.04 -10.94 0.11
N ILE A 144 -5.35 -10.74 -1.16
CA ILE A 144 -4.33 -10.35 -2.16
C ILE A 144 -3.69 -9.02 -1.77
N LEU A 145 -4.49 -8.03 -1.41
CA LEU A 145 -4.01 -6.72 -0.96
C LEU A 145 -3.18 -6.81 0.33
N LYS A 146 -3.55 -7.70 1.25
CA LYS A 146 -2.79 -7.98 2.46
C LYS A 146 -1.40 -8.52 2.15
N VAL A 147 -1.32 -9.50 1.27
CA VAL A 147 -0.04 -10.07 0.82
C VAL A 147 0.81 -9.00 0.12
N GLU A 148 0.22 -8.22 -0.81
CA GLU A 148 0.92 -7.15 -1.51
C GLU A 148 1.43 -6.06 -0.55
N ALA A 149 0.67 -5.70 0.47
CA ALA A 149 1.11 -4.74 1.48
C ALA A 149 2.25 -5.28 2.34
N MET A 150 2.09 -6.50 2.85
CA MET A 150 2.91 -6.98 3.97
C MET A 150 4.18 -7.72 3.54
N HIS A 151 4.28 -8.19 2.27
CA HIS A 151 5.53 -8.77 1.79
C HIS A 151 6.66 -7.74 1.82
N ARG A 152 6.39 -6.48 1.48
CA ARG A 152 7.37 -5.39 1.55
C ARG A 152 7.81 -5.11 2.98
N VAL A 153 6.92 -5.26 3.96
CA VAL A 153 7.23 -5.05 5.37
C VAL A 153 8.19 -6.12 5.89
N THR A 154 7.92 -7.40 5.60
CA THR A 154 8.84 -8.47 6.03
C THR A 154 10.16 -8.46 5.26
N ASP A 155 10.17 -8.03 4.00
CA ASP A 155 11.40 -7.84 3.23
C ASP A 155 12.29 -6.73 3.80
N TYR A 156 11.67 -5.73 4.39
CA TYR A 156 12.35 -4.58 4.97
C TYR A 156 12.86 -4.86 6.39
N TYR A 157 12.05 -5.51 7.24
CA TYR A 157 12.34 -5.69 8.66
C TYR A 157 12.68 -7.14 9.07
N GLY A 158 12.48 -8.13 8.19
CA GLY A 158 12.60 -9.55 8.52
C GLY A 158 11.38 -10.05 9.29
N PRO A 159 11.54 -10.53 10.54
CA PRO A 159 10.42 -10.99 11.35
C PRO A 159 9.42 -9.88 11.66
N ILE A 160 8.11 -10.16 11.48
CA ILE A 160 7.02 -9.19 11.70
C ILE A 160 5.84 -9.82 12.44
N ILE A 161 4.96 -8.99 13.01
CA ILE A 161 3.69 -9.44 13.61
C ILE A 161 2.67 -9.57 12.45
N TYR A 162 2.39 -10.78 12.03
CA TYR A 162 1.52 -11.04 10.88
C TYR A 162 0.27 -11.85 11.24
N LYS A 163 0.44 -13.11 11.65
CA LYS A 163 -0.68 -14.03 11.93
C LYS A 163 -1.52 -13.64 13.14
N ASN A 164 -0.88 -13.09 14.15
CA ASN A 164 -1.53 -12.74 15.42
C ASN A 164 -1.78 -11.22 15.56
N PHE A 165 -1.88 -10.50 14.45
CA PHE A 165 -2.28 -9.10 14.48
C PHE A 165 -3.70 -8.97 15.08
N ALA A 166 -3.90 -8.05 16.00
CA ALA A 166 -5.16 -7.79 16.71
C ALA A 166 -5.56 -8.80 17.82
N ASP A 167 -4.74 -9.76 18.19
CA ASP A 167 -4.94 -10.56 19.39
C ASP A 167 -4.71 -9.72 20.67
N ALA A 168 -5.73 -9.03 21.13
CA ALA A 168 -5.63 -8.09 22.25
C ALA A 168 -5.04 -8.73 23.52
N GLY A 169 -4.06 -8.07 24.13
CA GLY A 169 -3.57 -8.37 25.49
C GLY A 169 -2.49 -9.45 25.61
N LYS A 170 -1.93 -9.94 24.52
CA LYS A 170 -0.83 -10.90 24.51
C LYS A 170 0.49 -10.25 24.11
N HIS A 171 1.61 -10.75 24.64
CA HIS A 171 2.92 -10.45 24.10
C HIS A 171 3.08 -11.18 22.76
N TYR A 172 3.21 -10.42 21.68
CA TYR A 172 3.37 -11.00 20.35
C TYR A 172 4.83 -11.42 20.15
N ARG A 173 5.02 -12.69 19.83
CA ARG A 173 6.24 -13.11 19.17
C ARG A 173 6.09 -12.75 17.68
N PRO A 174 7.03 -12.01 17.09
CA PRO A 174 7.04 -11.83 15.63
C PRO A 174 7.11 -13.18 14.93
N ASP A 175 6.35 -13.31 13.85
CA ASP A 175 6.48 -14.44 12.94
C ASP A 175 7.81 -14.30 12.19
N THR A 176 8.54 -15.39 12.00
CA THR A 176 9.76 -15.38 11.20
C THR A 176 9.42 -15.07 9.74
N GLN A 177 10.36 -14.51 8.98
CA GLN A 177 10.13 -14.22 7.55
C GLN A 177 9.67 -15.46 6.78
N LYS A 178 10.23 -16.63 7.10
CA LYS A 178 9.79 -17.92 6.53
C LYS A 178 8.31 -18.20 6.83
N GLU A 179 7.90 -18.08 8.09
CA GLU A 179 6.49 -18.31 8.50
C GLU A 179 5.54 -17.34 7.80
N VAL A 180 5.96 -16.09 7.63
CA VAL A 180 5.17 -15.06 6.94
C VAL A 180 5.03 -15.36 5.45
N TYR A 181 6.11 -15.74 4.76
CA TYR A 181 6.06 -16.12 3.34
C TYR A 181 5.19 -17.34 3.08
N TYR A 182 5.26 -18.35 3.96
CA TYR A 182 4.40 -19.53 3.84
C TYR A 182 2.93 -19.18 4.03
N GLU A 183 2.63 -18.22 4.93
CA GLU A 183 1.26 -17.74 5.11
C GLU A 183 0.79 -16.91 3.90
N PHE A 184 1.66 -16.15 3.25
CA PHE A 184 1.31 -15.46 2.00
C PHE A 184 0.79 -16.43 0.93
N PHE A 185 1.45 -17.55 0.74
CA PHE A 185 1.01 -18.57 -0.22
C PHE A 185 -0.35 -19.14 0.16
N ASN A 186 -0.58 -19.49 1.44
CA ASN A 186 -1.88 -19.95 1.93
C ASN A 186 -2.99 -18.93 1.71
N GLU A 187 -2.69 -17.67 1.91
CA GLU A 187 -3.66 -16.58 1.70
C GLU A 187 -3.99 -16.37 0.22
N LEU A 188 -2.99 -16.47 -0.65
CA LEU A 188 -3.21 -16.42 -2.10
C LEU A 188 -4.02 -17.62 -2.59
N ASP A 189 -3.79 -18.83 -2.08
CA ASP A 189 -4.63 -20.00 -2.36
C ASP A 189 -6.10 -19.73 -1.98
N SER A 190 -6.31 -19.25 -0.77
CA SER A 190 -7.65 -18.95 -0.27
C SER A 190 -8.35 -17.88 -1.12
N ALA A 191 -7.59 -16.87 -1.56
CA ALA A 191 -8.10 -15.80 -2.39
C ALA A 191 -8.48 -16.29 -3.78
N VAL A 192 -7.61 -17.08 -4.43
CA VAL A 192 -7.85 -17.66 -5.76
C VAL A 192 -9.09 -18.55 -5.74
N VAL A 193 -9.21 -19.43 -4.75
CA VAL A 193 -10.39 -20.32 -4.60
C VAL A 193 -11.68 -19.49 -4.47
N ALA A 194 -11.68 -18.49 -3.61
CA ALA A 194 -12.86 -17.64 -3.41
C ALA A 194 -13.26 -16.86 -4.65
N LEU A 195 -12.27 -16.29 -5.36
CA LEU A 195 -12.48 -15.52 -6.57
C LEU A 195 -12.92 -16.39 -7.75
N THR A 196 -12.29 -17.55 -7.96
CA THR A 196 -12.66 -18.53 -9.00
C THR A 196 -14.12 -18.92 -8.85
N SER A 197 -14.52 -19.37 -7.67
CA SER A 197 -15.91 -19.76 -7.39
C SER A 197 -16.90 -18.61 -7.66
N TYR A 198 -16.51 -17.37 -7.36
CA TYR A 198 -17.35 -16.22 -7.63
C TYR A 198 -17.45 -15.89 -9.12
N VAL A 199 -16.34 -15.91 -9.86
CA VAL A 199 -16.29 -15.62 -11.31
C VAL A 199 -17.09 -16.66 -12.09
N GLU A 200 -16.96 -17.94 -11.76
CA GLU A 200 -17.74 -19.01 -12.40
C GLU A 200 -19.25 -18.82 -12.21
N ALA A 201 -19.68 -18.40 -11.03
CA ALA A 201 -21.09 -18.13 -10.73
C ALA A 201 -21.58 -16.78 -11.32
N ASN A 202 -20.69 -15.82 -11.56
CA ASN A 202 -21.03 -14.44 -11.93
C ASN A 202 -20.03 -13.89 -13.00
N PRO A 203 -19.97 -14.46 -14.20
CA PRO A 203 -18.92 -14.18 -15.19
C PRO A 203 -18.89 -12.72 -15.68
N GLU A 204 -20.01 -12.02 -15.65
CA GLU A 204 -20.14 -10.64 -16.10
C GLU A 204 -20.09 -9.61 -14.94
N SER A 205 -19.85 -10.06 -13.71
CA SER A 205 -19.88 -9.18 -12.55
C SER A 205 -18.67 -8.26 -12.49
N ASN A 206 -18.93 -6.97 -12.29
CA ASN A 206 -17.95 -5.93 -11.99
C ASN A 206 -18.43 -5.02 -10.85
N GLY A 207 -19.19 -5.57 -9.92
CA GLY A 207 -19.98 -4.85 -8.93
C GLY A 207 -19.21 -3.85 -8.06
N PHE A 208 -17.89 -4.03 -7.87
CA PHE A 208 -17.12 -3.08 -7.08
C PHE A 208 -16.20 -2.15 -7.91
N SER A 209 -16.40 -2.06 -9.22
CA SER A 209 -15.57 -1.25 -10.14
C SER A 209 -15.41 0.21 -9.71
N ARG A 210 -16.43 0.80 -9.08
CA ARG A 210 -16.37 2.18 -8.55
C ARG A 210 -15.36 2.37 -7.41
N PHE A 211 -14.95 1.30 -6.75
CA PHE A 211 -14.00 1.30 -5.64
C PHE A 211 -12.64 0.72 -6.00
N ASP A 212 -12.54 0.08 -7.16
CA ASP A 212 -11.31 -0.54 -7.63
C ASP A 212 -10.51 0.44 -8.50
N ILE A 213 -9.48 0.99 -7.90
CA ILE A 213 -8.57 1.92 -8.58
C ILE A 213 -7.45 1.21 -9.34
N LEU A 214 -7.38 -0.13 -9.26
CA LEU A 214 -6.29 -0.95 -9.80
C LEU A 214 -6.68 -1.72 -11.05
N LEU A 215 -7.83 -2.41 -11.03
CA LEU A 215 -8.21 -3.39 -12.05
C LEU A 215 -9.66 -3.22 -12.55
N ASP A 216 -10.27 -2.05 -12.31
CA ASP A 216 -11.62 -1.69 -12.78
C ASP A 216 -12.73 -2.68 -12.36
N GLY A 217 -12.59 -3.33 -11.21
CA GLY A 217 -13.56 -4.28 -10.67
C GLY A 217 -13.60 -5.64 -11.34
N ARG A 218 -12.66 -5.95 -12.22
CA ARG A 218 -12.60 -7.23 -12.93
C ARG A 218 -12.02 -8.33 -12.04
N TYR A 219 -12.87 -9.17 -11.49
CA TYR A 219 -12.48 -10.25 -10.57
C TYR A 219 -11.49 -11.26 -11.17
N SER A 220 -11.61 -11.59 -12.46
CA SER A 220 -10.63 -12.44 -13.17
C SER A 220 -9.24 -11.80 -13.24
N SER A 221 -9.16 -10.49 -13.34
CA SER A 221 -7.87 -9.76 -13.30
C SER A 221 -7.23 -9.80 -11.91
N TRP A 222 -8.06 -9.87 -10.85
CA TRP A 222 -7.56 -10.08 -9.50
C TRP A 222 -6.98 -11.48 -9.29
N ILE A 223 -7.54 -12.51 -9.97
CA ILE A 223 -6.95 -13.86 -9.97
C ILE A 223 -5.60 -13.85 -10.68
N LYS A 224 -5.50 -13.22 -11.85
CA LYS A 224 -4.21 -13.03 -12.54
C LYS A 224 -3.18 -12.30 -11.68
N PHE A 225 -3.62 -11.28 -10.95
CA PHE A 225 -2.75 -10.57 -10.02
C PHE A 225 -2.25 -11.48 -8.91
N ALA A 226 -3.13 -12.26 -8.28
CA ALA A 226 -2.75 -13.21 -7.24
C ALA A 226 -1.72 -14.23 -7.73
N ASN A 227 -1.92 -14.78 -8.93
CA ASN A 227 -1.00 -15.75 -9.56
C ASN A 227 0.37 -15.11 -9.86
N SER A 228 0.38 -13.90 -10.43
CA SER A 228 1.61 -13.16 -10.74
C SER A 228 2.36 -12.77 -9.47
N LEU A 229 1.65 -12.33 -8.43
CA LEU A 229 2.22 -12.04 -7.11
C LEU A 229 2.82 -13.30 -6.48
N ARG A 230 2.12 -14.44 -6.57
CA ARG A 230 2.64 -15.73 -6.12
C ARG A 230 3.96 -16.08 -6.77
N MET A 231 4.06 -15.95 -8.10
CA MET A 231 5.31 -16.21 -8.84
C MET A 231 6.44 -15.26 -8.40
N ARG A 232 6.16 -13.96 -8.22
CA ARG A 232 7.12 -12.99 -7.68
C ARG A 232 7.64 -13.42 -6.30
N LEU A 233 6.75 -13.80 -5.39
CA LEU A 233 7.13 -14.24 -4.04
C LEU A 233 7.91 -15.57 -4.08
N ALA A 234 7.55 -16.50 -4.95
CA ALA A 234 8.28 -17.74 -5.16
C ALA A 234 9.72 -17.47 -5.62
N MET A 235 9.92 -16.57 -6.59
CA MET A 235 11.26 -16.18 -7.04
C MET A 235 12.10 -15.56 -5.92
N ARG A 236 11.48 -14.78 -5.00
CA ARG A 236 12.21 -14.16 -3.88
C ARG A 236 12.76 -15.17 -2.88
N ILE A 237 12.11 -16.32 -2.71
CA ILE A 237 12.60 -17.38 -1.81
C ILE A 237 13.41 -18.45 -2.52
N SER A 238 13.62 -18.35 -3.83
CA SER A 238 14.25 -19.42 -4.65
C SER A 238 15.66 -19.80 -4.18
N ALA A 239 16.43 -18.89 -3.63
CA ALA A 239 17.77 -19.15 -3.14
C ALA A 239 17.80 -19.88 -1.78
N VAL A 240 16.76 -19.72 -0.95
CA VAL A 240 16.72 -20.26 0.42
C VAL A 240 15.76 -21.42 0.61
N GLU A 241 14.70 -21.50 -0.21
CA GLU A 241 13.66 -22.54 -0.20
C GLU A 241 13.34 -22.98 -1.65
N PRO A 242 14.30 -23.55 -2.40
CA PRO A 242 14.15 -23.79 -3.83
C PRO A 242 12.99 -24.75 -4.17
N ASP A 243 12.77 -25.79 -3.38
CA ASP A 243 11.68 -26.76 -3.60
C ASP A 243 10.30 -26.08 -3.43
N LYS A 244 10.14 -25.30 -2.36
CA LYS A 244 8.90 -24.55 -2.12
C LYS A 244 8.70 -23.50 -3.20
N ALA A 245 9.75 -22.78 -3.59
CA ALA A 245 9.71 -21.80 -4.66
C ALA A 245 9.26 -22.42 -6.00
N CYS A 246 9.77 -23.60 -6.34
CA CYS A 246 9.39 -24.30 -7.55
C CYS A 246 7.90 -24.66 -7.55
N VAL A 247 7.39 -25.21 -6.44
CA VAL A 247 5.98 -25.56 -6.29
C VAL A 247 5.10 -24.32 -6.46
N GLU A 248 5.37 -23.26 -5.70
CA GLU A 248 4.56 -22.04 -5.71
C GLU A 248 4.59 -21.32 -7.07
N PHE A 249 5.75 -21.34 -7.75
CA PHE A 249 5.87 -20.80 -9.09
C PHE A 249 5.01 -21.56 -10.10
N GLN A 250 5.05 -22.89 -10.06
CA GLN A 250 4.25 -23.75 -10.95
C GLN A 250 2.74 -23.61 -10.68
N GLU A 251 2.33 -23.50 -9.44
CA GLU A 251 0.93 -23.25 -9.07
C GLU A 251 0.41 -21.93 -9.65
N GLY A 252 1.20 -20.84 -9.57
CA GLY A 252 0.82 -19.58 -10.19
C GLY A 252 0.77 -19.65 -11.72
N LEU A 253 1.80 -20.25 -12.34
CA LEU A 253 1.94 -20.34 -13.79
C LEU A 253 0.86 -21.20 -14.46
N ASN A 254 0.49 -22.32 -13.83
CA ASN A 254 -0.44 -23.29 -14.40
C ASN A 254 -1.91 -23.03 -14.03
N ASN A 255 -2.21 -21.94 -13.34
CA ASN A 255 -3.60 -21.61 -13.03
C ASN A 255 -4.38 -21.30 -14.30
N GLU A 256 -5.62 -21.77 -14.40
CA GLU A 256 -6.46 -21.62 -15.61
C GLU A 256 -6.76 -20.16 -16.00
N TYR A 257 -6.79 -19.25 -15.03
CA TYR A 257 -6.94 -17.81 -15.29
C TYR A 257 -5.65 -17.14 -15.77
N GLY A 258 -4.52 -17.84 -15.70
CA GLY A 258 -3.22 -17.35 -16.14
C GLY A 258 -2.62 -16.29 -15.21
N VAL A 259 -1.60 -15.64 -15.75
CA VAL A 259 -0.83 -14.56 -15.13
C VAL A 259 -0.88 -13.31 -16.03
N PHE A 260 -0.26 -12.22 -15.64
CA PHE A 260 -0.06 -11.08 -16.54
C PHE A 260 1.00 -11.42 -17.59
N GLU A 261 0.62 -11.47 -18.85
CA GLU A 261 1.48 -11.83 -19.98
C GLU A 261 1.69 -10.68 -20.96
N ALA A 262 0.64 -9.89 -21.17
CA ALA A 262 0.70 -8.79 -22.12
C ALA A 262 1.30 -7.54 -21.49
N GLU A 263 2.07 -6.78 -22.25
CA GLU A 263 2.67 -5.50 -21.82
C GLU A 263 1.62 -4.49 -21.31
N THR A 264 0.38 -4.62 -21.79
CA THR A 264 -0.75 -3.79 -21.35
C THR A 264 -1.40 -4.29 -20.05
N GLU A 265 -1.12 -5.53 -19.63
CA GLU A 265 -1.64 -6.10 -18.39
C GLU A 265 -0.76 -5.68 -17.22
N ARG A 266 -1.31 -4.84 -16.35
CA ARG A 266 -0.59 -4.32 -15.20
C ARG A 266 -1.54 -3.95 -14.07
N VAL A 267 -1.04 -3.97 -12.85
CA VAL A 267 -1.68 -3.39 -11.69
C VAL A 267 -1.10 -2.01 -11.47
N ALA A 268 -1.87 -0.97 -11.69
CA ALA A 268 -1.40 0.40 -11.56
C ALA A 268 -2.52 1.34 -11.14
N VAL A 269 -2.20 2.31 -10.28
CA VAL A 269 -3.09 3.45 -10.06
C VAL A 269 -3.01 4.37 -11.27
N SER A 270 -4.15 4.60 -11.91
CA SER A 270 -4.21 5.49 -13.06
C SER A 270 -4.20 6.95 -12.62
N THR A 271 -3.27 7.73 -13.15
CA THR A 271 -3.24 9.19 -12.95
C THR A 271 -4.47 9.89 -13.53
N LYS A 272 -5.16 9.26 -14.49
CA LYS A 272 -6.44 9.74 -15.05
C LYS A 272 -7.57 9.77 -14.00
N SER A 273 -7.48 8.95 -12.97
CA SER A 273 -8.44 8.94 -11.85
C SER A 273 -8.22 10.07 -10.83
N GLY A 274 -7.34 11.03 -11.15
CA GLY A 274 -7.04 12.18 -10.30
C GLY A 274 -6.00 11.89 -9.21
N TYR A 275 -5.28 10.78 -9.31
CA TYR A 275 -4.07 10.51 -8.54
C TYR A 275 -2.86 11.08 -9.26
N THR A 276 -1.83 11.41 -8.50
CA THR A 276 -0.54 11.81 -9.05
C THR A 276 0.50 10.76 -8.70
N ASN A 277 1.47 10.55 -9.59
CA ASN A 277 2.62 9.71 -9.26
C ASN A 277 3.47 10.44 -8.20
N PRO A 278 3.60 9.88 -6.98
CA PRO A 278 4.36 10.54 -5.92
C PRO A 278 5.84 10.73 -6.28
N LEU A 279 6.44 9.81 -7.02
CA LEU A 279 7.81 9.95 -7.48
C LEU A 279 7.97 11.11 -8.47
N GLY A 280 6.96 11.35 -9.30
CA GLY A 280 6.91 12.52 -10.19
C GLY A 280 6.87 13.85 -9.43
N GLU A 281 6.15 13.91 -8.31
CA GLU A 281 6.13 15.06 -7.42
C GLU A 281 7.50 15.30 -6.77
N LEU A 282 8.11 14.25 -6.23
CA LEU A 282 9.45 14.32 -5.62
C LEU A 282 10.50 14.78 -6.63
N ASN A 283 10.37 14.33 -7.88
CA ASN A 283 11.29 14.67 -8.96
C ASN A 283 11.14 16.15 -9.40
N LEU A 284 9.92 16.56 -9.74
CA LEU A 284 9.70 17.85 -10.40
C LEU A 284 9.49 19.01 -9.45
N VAL A 285 8.81 18.78 -8.33
CA VAL A 285 8.44 19.86 -7.39
C VAL A 285 9.43 19.92 -6.23
N TRP A 286 9.71 18.76 -5.60
CA TRP A 286 10.60 18.73 -4.45
C TRP A 286 12.08 18.66 -4.84
N ASN A 287 12.39 18.23 -6.06
CA ASN A 287 13.75 18.19 -6.59
C ASN A 287 14.67 17.26 -5.78
N GLU A 288 14.22 16.04 -5.50
CA GLU A 288 14.86 15.11 -4.58
C GLU A 288 15.25 13.76 -5.23
N THR A 289 15.22 13.66 -6.56
CA THR A 289 15.47 12.39 -7.24
C THR A 289 16.54 12.54 -8.31
N TYR A 290 17.73 12.16 -7.97
CA TYR A 290 18.89 12.12 -8.89
C TYR A 290 19.32 10.67 -9.13
N MET A 291 19.92 10.42 -10.26
CA MET A 291 20.59 9.14 -10.52
C MET A 291 21.71 8.92 -9.50
N SER A 292 21.86 7.72 -8.98
CA SER A 292 23.05 7.38 -8.19
C SER A 292 24.24 7.04 -9.10
N ALA A 293 25.45 7.15 -8.58
CA ALA A 293 26.66 6.73 -9.31
C ALA A 293 26.70 5.21 -9.56
N SER A 294 26.03 4.41 -8.72
CA SER A 294 25.88 2.97 -8.95
C SER A 294 25.03 2.69 -10.17
N MET A 295 23.90 3.39 -10.31
CA MET A 295 23.01 3.30 -11.48
C MET A 295 23.72 3.79 -12.76
N GLU A 296 24.44 4.91 -12.68
CA GLU A 296 25.31 5.38 -13.79
C GLU A 296 26.24 4.26 -14.25
N SER A 297 27.00 3.69 -13.31
CA SER A 297 28.02 2.67 -13.64
C SER A 297 27.42 1.43 -14.32
N ILE A 298 26.24 0.99 -13.86
CA ILE A 298 25.57 -0.17 -14.44
C ILE A 298 25.01 0.16 -15.83
N LEU A 299 24.21 1.21 -15.92
CA LEU A 299 23.52 1.53 -17.18
C LEU A 299 24.49 1.95 -18.30
N THR A 300 25.52 2.71 -17.97
CA THR A 300 26.54 3.07 -18.96
C THR A 300 27.51 1.93 -19.25
N GLY A 301 27.88 1.13 -18.24
CA GLY A 301 28.79 0.02 -18.38
C GLY A 301 28.28 -1.11 -19.27
N TYR A 302 26.96 -1.32 -19.27
CA TYR A 302 26.27 -2.30 -20.13
C TYR A 302 25.72 -1.70 -21.43
N ASP A 303 25.92 -0.42 -21.67
CA ASP A 303 25.30 0.32 -22.79
C ASP A 303 23.77 0.12 -22.83
N ASP A 304 23.15 0.18 -21.65
CA ASP A 304 21.74 -0.13 -21.46
C ASP A 304 20.86 1.01 -21.96
N PRO A 305 20.03 0.78 -23.02
CA PRO A 305 19.22 1.83 -23.63
C PRO A 305 18.16 2.41 -22.66
N ARG A 306 17.82 1.72 -21.58
CA ARG A 306 16.88 2.19 -20.57
C ARG A 306 17.37 3.44 -19.83
N ILE A 307 18.66 3.76 -19.89
CA ILE A 307 19.18 4.98 -19.25
C ILE A 307 18.44 6.24 -19.73
N ALA A 308 18.18 6.33 -21.02
CA ALA A 308 17.47 7.48 -21.61
C ALA A 308 15.97 7.51 -21.26
N VAL A 309 15.42 6.37 -20.86
CA VAL A 309 14.02 6.26 -20.41
C VAL A 309 13.89 6.66 -18.93
N TYR A 310 14.85 6.25 -18.12
CA TYR A 310 14.80 6.49 -16.66
C TYR A 310 15.32 7.86 -16.27
N PHE A 311 16.37 8.36 -16.95
CA PHE A 311 17.07 9.56 -16.54
C PHE A 311 17.23 10.57 -17.69
N ALA A 312 17.13 11.84 -17.33
CA ALA A 312 17.46 12.94 -18.22
C ALA A 312 18.98 13.15 -18.27
N PRO A 313 19.54 13.54 -19.42
CA PRO A 313 20.93 13.94 -19.50
C PRO A 313 21.24 15.14 -18.61
N CYS A 314 22.50 15.26 -18.17
CA CYS A 314 22.97 16.39 -17.39
C CYS A 314 22.78 17.72 -18.12
N THR A 315 22.42 18.74 -17.33
CA THR A 315 22.36 20.15 -17.79
C THR A 315 23.56 20.97 -17.30
N ASP A 316 24.40 20.42 -16.43
CA ASP A 316 25.65 21.02 -15.99
C ASP A 316 26.61 21.18 -17.18
N GLU A 317 27.25 22.34 -17.30
CA GLU A 317 28.09 22.67 -18.46
C GLU A 317 29.30 21.73 -18.61
N GLN A 318 29.83 21.17 -17.51
CA GLN A 318 30.96 20.23 -17.55
C GLN A 318 30.55 18.87 -18.08
N PHE A 319 29.30 18.43 -17.80
CA PHE A 319 28.79 17.09 -18.12
C PHE A 319 27.62 17.13 -19.08
N LYS A 320 27.41 18.22 -19.75
CA LYS A 320 26.24 18.47 -20.63
C LYS A 320 26.03 17.33 -21.62
N ASN A 321 24.76 16.90 -21.73
CA ASN A 321 24.34 15.80 -22.60
C ASN A 321 24.97 14.43 -22.28
N THR A 322 25.57 14.26 -21.11
CA THR A 322 25.99 12.95 -20.59
C THR A 322 25.10 12.54 -19.41
N TYR A 323 25.24 11.31 -18.96
CA TYR A 323 24.55 10.82 -17.77
C TYR A 323 25.54 10.75 -16.61
N ARG A 324 25.22 11.43 -15.50
CA ARG A 324 26.04 11.43 -14.29
C ARG A 324 25.18 11.28 -13.07
N GLY A 325 25.58 10.33 -12.21
CA GLY A 325 24.95 10.05 -10.93
C GLY A 325 25.71 10.63 -9.74
N ILE A 326 25.05 10.75 -8.62
CA ILE A 326 25.64 11.20 -7.36
C ILE A 326 26.16 10.00 -6.60
N ARG A 327 27.39 10.10 -6.10
CA ARG A 327 28.01 9.06 -5.28
C ARG A 327 27.42 9.08 -3.86
N GLN A 328 26.93 7.95 -3.40
CA GLN A 328 26.47 7.83 -2.01
C GLN A 328 27.61 7.93 -1.01
N GLY A 329 27.32 8.41 0.19
CA GLY A 329 28.30 8.68 1.22
C GLY A 329 29.11 9.96 1.00
N THR A 330 28.64 10.87 0.15
CA THR A 330 29.31 12.16 -0.12
C THR A 330 28.47 13.33 0.38
N CYS A 331 29.03 14.11 1.28
CA CYS A 331 28.40 15.30 1.86
C CYS A 331 28.76 16.56 1.05
N PHE A 332 28.10 16.79 -0.07
CA PHE A 332 28.29 18.00 -0.87
C PHE A 332 27.07 18.93 -0.76
N SER A 333 27.26 20.19 -1.13
CA SER A 333 26.13 21.12 -1.22
C SER A 333 25.29 20.85 -2.46
N HIS A 334 24.00 21.16 -2.40
CA HIS A 334 23.07 21.00 -3.51
C HIS A 334 23.55 21.63 -4.83
N SER A 335 24.29 22.74 -4.76
CA SER A 335 24.84 23.42 -5.95
C SER A 335 25.78 22.54 -6.79
N HIS A 336 26.40 21.52 -6.22
CA HIS A 336 27.25 20.59 -6.94
C HIS A 336 26.47 19.53 -7.73
N TYR A 337 25.19 19.33 -7.39
CA TYR A 337 24.35 18.29 -7.99
C TYR A 337 23.28 18.81 -8.95
N ALA A 338 22.96 20.09 -8.85
CA ALA A 338 21.77 20.69 -9.48
C ALA A 338 21.63 20.40 -10.98
N GLY A 339 22.74 20.22 -11.68
CA GLY A 339 22.77 19.93 -13.11
C GLY A 339 23.00 18.45 -13.47
N LEU A 340 23.09 17.54 -12.49
CA LEU A 340 23.29 16.11 -12.75
C LEU A 340 21.98 15.42 -13.18
N SER A 341 22.08 14.15 -13.61
CA SER A 341 20.97 13.40 -14.17
C SER A 341 19.86 13.16 -13.14
N LYS A 342 18.65 13.52 -13.52
CA LYS A 342 17.41 13.35 -12.74
C LYS A 342 16.50 12.35 -13.43
N LEU A 343 15.51 11.85 -12.70
CA LEU A 343 14.47 11.02 -13.29
C LEU A 343 13.70 11.77 -14.39
N THR A 344 13.18 11.01 -15.34
CA THR A 344 12.26 11.52 -16.38
C THR A 344 10.81 11.44 -15.95
N VAL A 345 10.48 10.73 -14.87
CA VAL A 345 9.13 10.52 -14.37
C VAL A 345 8.44 11.84 -14.05
N THR A 346 7.15 11.91 -14.39
CA THR A 346 6.28 13.06 -14.12
C THR A 346 5.12 12.67 -13.21
N GLN A 347 4.40 13.66 -12.71
CA GLN A 347 3.18 13.43 -11.91
C GLN A 347 2.08 12.68 -12.67
N THR A 348 2.11 12.73 -14.00
CA THR A 348 1.14 12.07 -14.90
C THR A 348 1.61 10.71 -15.42
N THR A 349 2.81 10.28 -15.05
CA THR A 349 3.30 8.93 -15.35
C THR A 349 2.57 7.93 -14.45
N ASP A 350 1.93 6.91 -15.01
CA ASP A 350 1.29 5.86 -14.21
C ASP A 350 2.34 5.16 -13.33
N ALA A 351 1.91 4.77 -12.12
CA ALA A 351 2.76 4.09 -11.15
C ALA A 351 2.31 2.64 -11.00
N PRO A 352 2.95 1.69 -11.72
CA PRO A 352 2.59 0.28 -11.59
C PRO A 352 3.06 -0.31 -10.25
N LEU A 353 2.24 -1.20 -9.67
CA LEU A 353 2.63 -2.11 -8.59
C LEU A 353 3.26 -3.39 -9.17
N MET A 354 2.74 -3.82 -10.30
CA MET A 354 3.18 -5.02 -10.98
C MET A 354 2.95 -4.86 -12.49
N THR A 355 3.88 -5.38 -13.27
CA THR A 355 3.79 -5.46 -14.73
C THR A 355 4.11 -6.87 -15.20
N SER A 356 3.79 -7.19 -16.44
CA SER A 356 4.11 -8.49 -17.03
C SER A 356 5.63 -8.74 -17.21
N SER A 357 6.45 -7.71 -17.07
CA SER A 357 7.91 -7.82 -17.20
C SER A 357 8.63 -8.19 -15.91
N GLU A 358 7.94 -8.36 -14.81
CA GLU A 358 8.49 -8.76 -13.51
C GLU A 358 8.41 -10.27 -13.29
#